data_187ddf89d166cccb0f049d75a228d529
#
_entry.id   187ddf89d166cccb0f049d75a228d529
#
_cell.length_a   1.000
_cell.length_b   1.000
_cell.length_c   1.000
_cell.angle_alpha   90.00
_cell.angle_beta   90.00
_cell.angle_gamma   90.00
#
_symmetry.space_group_name_H-M   'P 1'
#
loop_
_entity.id
_entity.type
_entity.pdbx_description
1 polymer ?
#
loop_
_entity_poly.entity_id
_entity_poly.type
_entity_poly.pdbx_seq_one_letter_code
_entity_poly.pdbx_strand_id
1 'polypeptide(L)'
;MLKILRNFLPFQAIGDKPLSRILNYLDIFGLFQSDPFGYPLLLKRVVIFVAGWPTYWRLAVANKLTIEGGNYLKELPNTNVLFISNHQTYFADVITFYHIFSAAKWGMFRKLYPFYLFSPRAKTFYVAARETMKSGFIPKLFALAGAIMVDRSWRAKGENVQRDVDTSAADNVQKGLNYGWVVTFPQGTTTAYAPIRKGTAHLIKDNNPVVVPVVIDGFRRAFNKTGLTYKKRNTNLKVRFKQPIYFDKDQPLEEIVAMVTKIIEQNVPENIAEWKAEAENLNS
;
A
#
# COMPACT_ATOMS: atom_id res chain seq x y z
N MET A 1 23.67 -0.82 -27.49
CA MET A 1 22.81 -1.91 -27.97
C MET A 1 21.32 -1.67 -27.68
N LEU A 2 20.90 -1.28 -26.51
CA LEU A 2 19.48 -1.00 -26.20
C LEU A 2 18.86 0.23 -26.89
N LYS A 3 19.64 1.28 -27.19
CA LYS A 3 19.18 2.44 -27.97
C LYS A 3 18.89 2.10 -29.44
N ILE A 4 19.56 1.10 -29.98
CA ILE A 4 19.41 0.66 -31.39
C ILE A 4 18.09 -0.11 -31.56
N LEU A 5 17.73 -0.96 -30.60
CA LEU A 5 16.45 -1.72 -30.65
C LEU A 5 15.22 -0.83 -30.53
N ARG A 6 15.32 0.33 -29.86
CA ARG A 6 14.21 1.28 -29.71
C ARG A 6 13.84 1.99 -31.02
N ASN A 7 14.79 2.10 -31.95
CA ASN A 7 14.58 2.73 -33.26
C ASN A 7 14.08 1.76 -34.35
N PHE A 8 14.11 0.44 -34.10
CA PHE A 8 13.69 -0.56 -35.07
C PHE A 8 12.23 -1.03 -34.92
N LEU A 9 11.56 -0.67 -33.83
CA LEU A 9 10.14 -0.98 -33.66
C LEU A 9 9.36 0.33 -33.46
N PRO A 10 8.62 0.80 -34.48
CA PRO A 10 7.73 1.94 -34.32
C PRO A 10 6.60 1.57 -33.36
N PHE A 11 6.70 2.03 -32.12
CA PHE A 11 5.82 1.71 -30.99
C PHE A 11 4.35 2.13 -31.22
N GLN A 12 4.08 2.94 -32.27
CA GLN A 12 2.75 3.40 -32.64
C GLN A 12 2.00 2.52 -33.65
N ALA A 13 2.66 1.52 -34.25
CA ALA A 13 2.07 0.71 -35.31
C ALA A 13 1.60 -0.70 -34.87
N ILE A 14 1.76 -1.07 -33.60
CA ILE A 14 1.34 -2.39 -33.08
C ILE A 14 -0.03 -2.21 -32.38
N GLY A 15 -1.01 -1.73 -33.12
CA GLY A 15 -2.39 -1.68 -32.68
C GLY A 15 -2.95 -3.10 -32.50
N ASP A 16 -3.77 -3.30 -31.49
CA ASP A 16 -4.74 -4.38 -31.22
C ASP A 16 -4.37 -5.87 -31.47
N LYS A 17 -3.12 -6.20 -31.71
CA LYS A 17 -2.70 -7.60 -31.83
C LYS A 17 -2.58 -8.25 -30.45
N PRO A 18 -3.04 -9.50 -30.26
CA PRO A 18 -2.96 -10.19 -28.96
C PRO A 18 -1.53 -10.24 -28.40
N LEU A 19 -0.52 -10.31 -29.26
CA LEU A 19 0.90 -10.31 -28.88
C LEU A 19 1.32 -8.98 -28.24
N SER A 20 0.87 -7.83 -28.75
CA SER A 20 1.20 -6.51 -28.18
C SER A 20 0.61 -6.33 -26.78
N ARG A 21 -0.60 -6.85 -26.55
CA ARG A 21 -1.20 -6.87 -25.22
C ARG A 21 -0.37 -7.71 -24.25
N ILE A 22 0.07 -8.92 -24.66
CA ILE A 22 0.92 -9.80 -23.84
C ILE A 22 2.26 -9.12 -23.52
N LEU A 23 2.91 -8.49 -24.50
CA LEU A 23 4.18 -7.78 -24.31
C LEU A 23 4.04 -6.59 -23.37
N ASN A 24 2.92 -5.85 -23.45
CA ASN A 24 2.60 -4.76 -22.53
C ASN A 24 2.33 -5.28 -21.11
N TYR A 25 1.65 -6.42 -20.95
CA TYR A 25 1.47 -7.04 -19.63
C TYR A 25 2.79 -7.51 -19.03
N LEU A 26 3.69 -8.07 -19.82
CA LEU A 26 5.00 -8.53 -19.38
C LEU A 26 5.94 -7.37 -19.07
N ASP A 27 5.70 -6.15 -19.67
CA ASP A 27 6.51 -4.94 -19.49
C ASP A 27 8.02 -5.25 -19.60
N ILE A 28 8.38 -6.00 -20.66
CA ILE A 28 9.74 -6.52 -20.86
C ILE A 28 10.76 -5.38 -20.94
N PHE A 29 10.38 -4.25 -21.51
CA PHE A 29 11.27 -3.09 -21.67
C PHE A 29 11.54 -2.37 -20.33
N GLY A 30 10.68 -2.55 -19.32
CA GLY A 30 10.89 -2.00 -17.99
C GLY A 30 11.72 -2.89 -17.06
N LEU A 31 12.06 -4.11 -17.46
CA LEU A 31 12.76 -5.06 -16.57
C LEU A 31 14.13 -4.57 -16.09
N PHE A 32 14.86 -3.86 -16.95
CA PHE A 32 16.22 -3.38 -16.65
C PHE A 32 16.27 -1.95 -16.10
N GLN A 33 15.11 -1.36 -15.83
CA GLN A 33 15.03 -0.05 -15.20
C GLN A 33 15.16 -0.17 -13.69
N SER A 34 15.68 0.88 -13.06
CA SER A 34 15.65 1.02 -11.61
C SER A 34 14.51 1.95 -11.19
N ASP A 35 14.01 1.75 -9.98
CA ASP A 35 13.08 2.66 -9.36
C ASP A 35 13.80 3.96 -8.89
N PRO A 36 13.08 4.99 -8.44
CA PRO A 36 13.67 6.25 -7.97
C PRO A 36 14.60 6.11 -6.77
N PHE A 37 14.61 4.96 -6.12
CA PHE A 37 15.46 4.64 -4.97
C PHE A 37 16.66 3.78 -5.34
N GLY A 38 16.87 3.53 -6.66
CA GLY A 38 18.00 2.75 -7.17
C GLY A 38 17.79 1.24 -7.21
N TYR A 39 16.63 0.72 -6.83
CA TYR A 39 16.38 -0.71 -6.86
C TYR A 39 15.95 -1.17 -8.26
N PRO A 40 16.61 -2.21 -8.84
CA PRO A 40 16.22 -2.77 -10.13
C PRO A 40 14.78 -3.32 -10.09
N LEU A 41 13.95 -2.94 -11.07
CA LEU A 41 12.57 -3.42 -11.16
C LEU A 41 12.49 -4.93 -11.33
N LEU A 42 13.47 -5.53 -12.00
CA LEU A 42 13.59 -6.99 -12.11
C LEU A 42 13.70 -7.65 -10.74
N LEU A 43 14.57 -7.11 -9.86
CA LEU A 43 14.73 -7.63 -8.51
C LEU A 43 13.43 -7.54 -7.71
N LYS A 44 12.72 -6.40 -7.80
CA LYS A 44 11.39 -6.25 -7.17
C LYS A 44 10.40 -7.29 -7.67
N ARG A 45 10.37 -7.55 -8.98
CA ARG A 45 9.48 -8.57 -9.57
C ARG A 45 9.82 -9.97 -9.09
N VAL A 46 11.12 -10.32 -9.04
CA VAL A 46 11.58 -11.62 -8.51
C VAL A 46 11.16 -11.78 -7.05
N VAL A 47 11.35 -10.75 -6.23
CA VAL A 47 10.93 -10.77 -4.82
C VAL A 47 9.42 -10.98 -4.69
N ILE A 48 8.62 -10.23 -5.45
CA ILE A 48 7.15 -10.35 -5.43
C ILE A 48 6.72 -11.71 -5.99
N PHE A 49 7.38 -12.23 -7.01
CA PHE A 49 7.10 -13.56 -7.57
C PHE A 49 7.37 -14.65 -6.54
N VAL A 50 8.57 -14.69 -5.96
CA VAL A 50 8.96 -15.75 -5.01
C VAL A 50 8.14 -15.70 -3.73
N ALA A 51 7.98 -14.51 -3.13
CA ALA A 51 7.18 -14.33 -1.93
C ALA A 51 5.67 -14.41 -2.21
N GLY A 52 5.26 -14.17 -3.45
CA GLY A 52 3.87 -14.14 -3.86
C GLY A 52 3.18 -15.49 -3.78
N TRP A 53 3.82 -16.59 -4.17
CA TRP A 53 3.20 -17.91 -4.16
C TRP A 53 2.74 -18.36 -2.76
N PRO A 54 3.60 -18.39 -1.73
CA PRO A 54 3.16 -18.78 -0.39
C PRO A 54 2.17 -17.76 0.21
N THR A 55 2.30 -16.47 -0.09
CA THR A 55 1.39 -15.46 0.43
C THR A 55 0.03 -15.45 -0.28
N TYR A 56 -0.02 -15.75 -1.58
CA TYR A 56 -1.27 -16.01 -2.29
C TYR A 56 -2.05 -17.15 -1.63
N TRP A 57 -1.38 -18.28 -1.38
CA TRP A 57 -1.99 -19.41 -0.70
C TRP A 57 -2.61 -19.00 0.64
N ARG A 58 -1.88 -18.20 1.41
CA ARG A 58 -2.32 -17.74 2.74
C ARG A 58 -3.55 -16.83 2.68
N LEU A 59 -3.64 -15.98 1.68
CA LEU A 59 -4.71 -14.99 1.55
C LEU A 59 -5.95 -15.56 0.85
N ALA A 60 -5.76 -16.28 -0.26
CA ALA A 60 -6.85 -16.66 -1.16
C ALA A 60 -7.29 -18.12 -1.04
N VAL A 61 -6.45 -19.01 -0.47
CA VAL A 61 -6.76 -20.45 -0.33
C VAL A 61 -7.00 -20.83 1.13
N ALA A 62 -6.06 -20.52 2.03
CA ALA A 62 -6.18 -20.81 3.46
C ALA A 62 -7.16 -19.87 4.18
N ASN A 63 -7.44 -18.71 3.59
CA ASN A 63 -8.45 -17.75 4.01
C ASN A 63 -9.36 -17.39 2.82
N LYS A 64 -10.37 -16.58 3.05
CA LYS A 64 -11.33 -16.14 2.02
C LYS A 64 -11.14 -14.64 1.79
N LEU A 65 -10.30 -14.28 0.82
CA LEU A 65 -10.09 -12.88 0.46
C LEU A 65 -11.24 -12.40 -0.45
N THR A 66 -11.94 -11.37 0.02
CA THR A 66 -12.99 -10.65 -0.72
C THR A 66 -12.49 -9.25 -1.07
N ILE A 67 -12.63 -8.86 -2.34
CA ILE A 67 -12.25 -7.54 -2.85
C ILE A 67 -13.53 -6.83 -3.28
N GLU A 68 -13.86 -5.72 -2.63
CA GLU A 68 -14.98 -4.84 -2.96
C GLU A 68 -14.45 -3.54 -3.57
N GLY A 69 -15.16 -2.97 -4.53
CA GLY A 69 -14.77 -1.73 -5.19
C GLY A 69 -13.49 -1.82 -6.03
N GLY A 70 -12.98 -3.03 -6.30
CA GLY A 70 -11.76 -3.20 -7.10
C GLY A 70 -11.83 -2.59 -8.50
N ASN A 71 -13.04 -2.40 -9.05
CA ASN A 71 -13.24 -1.75 -10.34
C ASN A 71 -12.71 -0.31 -10.38
N TYR A 72 -12.65 0.40 -9.24
CA TYR A 72 -12.05 1.74 -9.17
C TYR A 72 -10.57 1.76 -9.56
N LEU A 73 -9.88 0.61 -9.44
CA LEU A 73 -8.47 0.50 -9.84
C LEU A 73 -8.26 0.55 -11.36
N LYS A 74 -9.32 0.31 -12.15
CA LYS A 74 -9.24 0.22 -13.62
C LYS A 74 -8.89 1.56 -14.28
N GLU A 75 -9.43 2.64 -13.73
CA GLU A 75 -9.35 3.98 -14.33
C GLU A 75 -8.29 4.87 -13.67
N LEU A 76 -7.56 4.33 -12.68
CA LEU A 76 -6.53 5.08 -12.00
C LEU A 76 -5.32 5.32 -12.92
N PRO A 77 -4.70 6.52 -12.83
CA PRO A 77 -3.46 6.79 -13.52
C PRO A 77 -2.34 5.88 -13.02
N ASN A 78 -1.31 5.71 -13.83
CA ASN A 78 -0.17 4.84 -13.48
C ASN A 78 0.69 5.39 -12.35
N THR A 79 0.66 6.68 -12.11
CA THR A 79 1.43 7.43 -11.10
C THR A 79 0.52 8.38 -10.35
N ASN A 80 1.04 8.96 -9.28
CA ASN A 80 0.37 9.95 -8.44
C ASN A 80 -0.96 9.45 -7.83
N VAL A 81 -0.98 8.20 -7.38
CA VAL A 81 -2.10 7.60 -6.66
C VAL A 81 -1.66 7.26 -5.24
N LEU A 82 -2.37 7.79 -4.27
CA LEU A 82 -2.15 7.57 -2.85
C LEU A 82 -3.29 6.72 -2.27
N PHE A 83 -3.01 5.48 -1.95
CA PHE A 83 -3.94 4.62 -1.22
C PHE A 83 -3.80 4.88 0.28
N ILE A 84 -4.89 5.24 0.92
CA ILE A 84 -4.94 5.46 2.37
C ILE A 84 -5.80 4.39 3.01
N SER A 85 -5.23 3.66 3.99
CA SER A 85 -5.90 2.52 4.61
C SER A 85 -5.75 2.50 6.12
N ASN A 86 -6.74 1.95 6.82
CA ASN A 86 -6.52 1.48 8.18
C ASN A 86 -5.50 0.33 8.18
N HIS A 87 -4.89 0.04 9.35
CA HIS A 87 -3.79 -0.92 9.47
C HIS A 87 -4.10 -1.98 10.51
N GLN A 88 -4.05 -3.24 10.12
CA GLN A 88 -4.38 -4.36 11.02
C GLN A 88 -3.17 -5.22 11.39
N THR A 89 -2.21 -5.39 10.45
CA THR A 89 -1.00 -6.19 10.65
C THR A 89 0.18 -5.58 9.94
N TYR A 90 1.41 -5.76 10.41
CA TYR A 90 2.58 -5.09 9.83
C TYR A 90 2.84 -5.45 8.37
N PHE A 91 2.71 -6.74 8.00
CA PHE A 91 3.09 -7.20 6.67
C PHE A 91 1.93 -7.76 5.83
N ALA A 92 0.96 -8.48 6.42
CA ALA A 92 -0.10 -9.09 5.63
C ALA A 92 -0.96 -8.06 4.89
N ASP A 93 -1.17 -6.88 5.46
CA ASP A 93 -1.91 -5.79 4.83
C ASP A 93 -1.19 -5.33 3.55
N VAL A 94 0.11 -5.03 3.66
CA VAL A 94 0.95 -4.60 2.53
C VAL A 94 1.04 -5.69 1.46
N ILE A 95 1.28 -6.94 1.86
CA ILE A 95 1.31 -8.08 0.95
C ILE A 95 0.02 -8.17 0.14
N THR A 96 -1.12 -7.97 0.79
CA THR A 96 -2.42 -8.03 0.14
C THR A 96 -2.57 -6.94 -0.92
N PHE A 97 -2.11 -5.72 -0.66
CA PHE A 97 -2.09 -4.65 -1.67
C PHE A 97 -1.24 -5.03 -2.88
N TYR A 98 -0.05 -5.63 -2.67
CA TYR A 98 0.78 -6.11 -3.78
C TYR A 98 0.08 -7.16 -4.64
N HIS A 99 -0.63 -8.09 -4.03
CA HIS A 99 -1.44 -9.08 -4.74
C HIS A 99 -2.55 -8.42 -5.55
N ILE A 100 -3.33 -7.54 -4.92
CA ILE A 100 -4.48 -6.88 -5.59
C ILE A 100 -3.99 -5.97 -6.72
N PHE A 101 -2.96 -5.17 -6.52
CA PHE A 101 -2.45 -4.26 -7.54
C PHE A 101 -1.80 -5.00 -8.71
N SER A 102 -1.12 -6.11 -8.43
CA SER A 102 -0.59 -6.98 -9.47
C SER A 102 -1.71 -7.65 -10.27
N ALA A 103 -2.74 -8.12 -9.60
CA ALA A 103 -3.93 -8.70 -10.24
C ALA A 103 -4.71 -7.66 -11.05
N ALA A 104 -4.85 -6.42 -10.56
CA ALA A 104 -5.48 -5.32 -11.28
C ALA A 104 -4.75 -4.98 -12.58
N LYS A 105 -3.42 -5.04 -12.61
CA LYS A 105 -2.61 -4.92 -13.84
C LYS A 105 -3.05 -5.93 -14.92
N TRP A 106 -3.54 -7.10 -14.52
CA TRP A 106 -4.04 -8.16 -15.40
C TRP A 106 -5.57 -8.13 -15.60
N GLY A 107 -6.23 -7.06 -15.18
CA GLY A 107 -7.68 -6.90 -15.31
C GLY A 107 -8.51 -7.70 -14.29
N MET A 108 -7.88 -8.21 -13.22
CA MET A 108 -8.56 -8.95 -12.16
C MET A 108 -8.90 -8.02 -10.99
N PHE A 109 -10.17 -7.65 -10.86
CA PHE A 109 -10.61 -6.65 -9.87
C PHE A 109 -11.43 -7.21 -8.71
N ARG A 110 -11.89 -8.46 -8.80
CA ARG A 110 -12.78 -9.08 -7.79
C ARG A 110 -12.22 -10.38 -7.19
N LYS A 111 -11.51 -11.15 -8.00
CA LYS A 111 -10.91 -12.43 -7.61
C LYS A 111 -9.45 -12.46 -8.03
N LEU A 112 -8.62 -13.11 -7.23
CA LEU A 112 -7.21 -13.30 -7.53
C LEU A 112 -7.00 -14.69 -8.13
N TYR A 113 -6.31 -14.73 -9.26
CA TYR A 113 -5.78 -15.96 -9.85
C TYR A 113 -4.27 -15.78 -9.98
N PRO A 114 -3.42 -16.72 -9.56
CA PRO A 114 -1.98 -16.47 -9.32
C PRO A 114 -1.17 -16.12 -10.56
N PHE A 115 -1.74 -16.13 -11.75
CA PHE A 115 -1.05 -15.80 -13.01
C PHE A 115 -0.42 -14.40 -13.03
N TYR A 116 -0.96 -13.44 -12.29
CA TYR A 116 -0.38 -12.10 -12.18
C TYR A 116 1.02 -12.10 -11.54
N LEU A 117 1.38 -13.15 -10.81
CA LEU A 117 2.70 -13.28 -10.20
C LEU A 117 3.82 -13.40 -11.23
N PHE A 118 3.54 -13.89 -12.45
CA PHE A 118 4.53 -13.93 -13.52
C PHE A 118 4.95 -12.54 -14.02
N SER A 119 4.10 -11.53 -13.87
CA SER A 119 4.44 -10.14 -14.16
C SER A 119 3.76 -9.18 -13.18
N PRO A 120 4.24 -9.12 -11.94
CA PRO A 120 3.64 -8.30 -10.91
C PRO A 120 3.83 -6.80 -11.20
N ARG A 121 3.04 -5.95 -10.53
CA ARG A 121 3.18 -4.50 -10.59
C ARG A 121 4.35 -4.06 -9.72
N ALA A 122 5.51 -3.82 -10.33
CA ALA A 122 6.71 -3.39 -9.61
C ALA A 122 6.69 -1.91 -9.18
N LYS A 123 5.94 -1.06 -9.88
CA LYS A 123 5.78 0.38 -9.55
C LYS A 123 4.74 0.58 -8.44
N THR A 124 4.96 -0.09 -7.34
CA THR A 124 4.16 -0.02 -6.11
C THR A 124 5.10 0.23 -4.94
N PHE A 125 4.69 1.16 -4.07
CA PHE A 125 5.44 1.56 -2.90
C PHE A 125 4.52 1.60 -1.69
N TYR A 126 5.09 1.59 -0.50
CA TYR A 126 4.35 1.78 0.74
C TYR A 126 5.20 2.51 1.77
N VAL A 127 4.55 3.33 2.57
CA VAL A 127 5.22 4.08 3.64
C VAL A 127 5.40 3.17 4.85
N ALA A 128 6.63 3.04 5.32
CA ALA A 128 6.97 2.20 6.45
C ALA A 128 7.90 2.92 7.43
N ALA A 129 7.72 2.66 8.74
CA ALA A 129 8.65 3.19 9.72
C ALA A 129 10.00 2.48 9.63
N ARG A 130 11.08 3.26 9.57
CA ARG A 130 12.47 2.77 9.50
C ARG A 130 12.78 1.75 10.61
N GLU A 131 12.24 1.96 11.81
CA GLU A 131 12.41 1.05 12.93
C GLU A 131 11.90 -0.37 12.65
N THR A 132 10.81 -0.49 11.88
CA THR A 132 10.20 -1.77 11.55
C THR A 132 11.01 -2.54 10.49
N MET A 133 11.87 -1.84 9.73
CA MET A 133 12.63 -2.39 8.59
C MET A 133 14.10 -2.69 8.91
N LYS A 134 14.58 -2.38 10.13
CA LYS A 134 16.00 -2.53 10.49
C LYS A 134 16.41 -3.95 10.88
N SER A 135 15.51 -4.80 11.35
CA SER A 135 15.84 -6.10 11.97
C SER A 135 15.34 -7.30 11.17
N GLY A 136 16.23 -8.22 10.84
CA GLY A 136 15.93 -9.51 10.24
C GLY A 136 15.89 -9.53 8.72
N PHE A 137 15.79 -10.74 8.16
CA PHE A 137 15.77 -10.99 6.71
C PHE A 137 14.47 -10.50 6.05
N ILE A 138 13.33 -10.76 6.69
CA ILE A 138 12.00 -10.43 6.14
C ILE A 138 11.80 -8.92 5.98
N PRO A 139 12.07 -8.05 6.96
CA PRO A 139 12.02 -6.61 6.76
C PRO A 139 12.91 -6.11 5.60
N LYS A 140 14.11 -6.68 5.42
CA LYS A 140 14.99 -6.33 4.29
C LYS A 140 14.36 -6.71 2.95
N LEU A 141 13.71 -7.88 2.86
CA LEU A 141 12.99 -8.30 1.67
C LEU A 141 11.84 -7.34 1.33
N PHE A 142 11.10 -6.89 2.35
CA PHE A 142 10.05 -5.90 2.19
C PHE A 142 10.59 -4.52 1.77
N ALA A 143 11.76 -4.11 2.27
CA ALA A 143 12.43 -2.89 1.83
C ALA A 143 12.74 -2.95 0.33
N LEU A 144 13.29 -4.07 -0.16
CA LEU A 144 13.52 -4.32 -1.58
C LEU A 144 12.23 -4.29 -2.41
N ALA A 145 11.11 -4.71 -1.83
CA ALA A 145 9.82 -4.67 -2.52
C ALA A 145 9.25 -3.25 -2.73
N GLY A 146 9.79 -2.21 -2.09
CA GLY A 146 9.40 -0.83 -2.33
C GLY A 146 8.93 -0.07 -1.09
N ALA A 147 9.51 -0.36 0.09
CA ALA A 147 9.28 0.44 1.27
C ALA A 147 9.91 1.83 1.14
N ILE A 148 9.12 2.86 1.32
CA ILE A 148 9.58 4.23 1.56
C ILE A 148 9.73 4.40 3.06
N MET A 149 10.98 4.47 3.51
CA MET A 149 11.27 4.52 4.95
C MET A 149 11.10 5.94 5.47
N VAL A 150 10.30 6.09 6.53
CA VAL A 150 10.09 7.35 7.22
C VAL A 150 10.47 7.21 8.69
N ASP A 151 11.07 8.24 9.26
CA ASP A 151 11.30 8.31 10.69
C ASP A 151 10.06 8.85 11.40
N ARG A 152 9.64 8.20 12.47
CA ARG A 152 8.50 8.66 13.26
C ARG A 152 8.93 9.81 14.14
N SER A 153 8.25 10.96 14.04
CA SER A 153 8.53 12.12 14.89
C SER A 153 8.11 11.92 16.35
N TRP A 154 7.18 11.01 16.62
CA TRP A 154 6.58 10.80 17.96
C TRP A 154 7.07 9.54 18.68
N ARG A 155 7.80 8.64 18.03
CA ARG A 155 8.26 7.37 18.62
C ARG A 155 9.62 6.97 18.11
N ALA A 156 10.56 6.75 19.03
CA ALA A 156 11.86 6.16 18.74
C ALA A 156 12.12 5.00 19.70
N LYS A 157 12.59 3.86 19.17
CA LYS A 157 12.92 2.64 19.97
C LYS A 157 11.82 2.16 20.93
N GLY A 158 10.56 2.48 20.63
CA GLY A 158 9.44 2.12 21.49
C GLY A 158 8.98 3.20 22.45
N GLU A 159 9.73 4.27 22.64
CA GLU A 159 9.43 5.40 23.52
C GLU A 159 8.83 6.60 22.77
N ASN A 160 8.03 7.40 23.45
CA ASN A 160 7.52 8.64 22.90
C ASN A 160 8.66 9.67 22.85
N VAL A 161 8.91 10.21 21.67
CA VAL A 161 9.90 11.28 21.45
C VAL A 161 9.28 12.38 20.62
N GLN A 162 9.76 13.61 20.83
CA GLN A 162 9.43 14.73 19.99
C GLN A 162 10.65 15.04 19.13
N ARG A 163 10.53 14.89 17.81
CA ARG A 163 11.59 15.18 16.84
C ARG A 163 11.06 16.14 15.79
N ASP A 164 11.95 16.87 15.18
CA ASP A 164 11.65 17.68 14.01
C ASP A 164 11.11 16.79 12.87
N VAL A 165 10.26 17.37 12.05
CA VAL A 165 9.67 16.67 10.89
C VAL A 165 10.77 16.36 9.89
N ASP A 166 10.95 15.09 9.56
CA ASP A 166 11.90 14.65 8.53
C ASP A 166 11.37 15.05 7.14
N THR A 167 11.87 16.17 6.61
CA THR A 167 11.51 16.66 5.28
C THR A 167 11.94 15.68 4.19
N SER A 168 13.02 14.92 4.40
CA SER A 168 13.49 13.92 3.44
C SER A 168 12.49 12.78 3.25
N ALA A 169 11.67 12.50 4.26
CA ALA A 169 10.59 11.51 4.17
C ALA A 169 9.49 11.96 3.21
N ALA A 170 9.11 13.23 3.25
CA ALA A 170 8.12 13.80 2.32
C ALA A 170 8.61 13.73 0.87
N ASP A 171 9.87 14.14 0.63
CA ASP A 171 10.51 14.07 -0.69
C ASP A 171 10.55 12.64 -1.24
N ASN A 172 10.83 11.65 -0.39
CA ASN A 172 10.85 10.26 -0.81
C ASN A 172 9.45 9.74 -1.16
N VAL A 173 8.41 10.14 -0.43
CA VAL A 173 7.03 9.79 -0.79
C VAL A 173 6.64 10.47 -2.11
N GLN A 174 7.02 11.72 -2.33
CA GLN A 174 6.81 12.42 -3.59
C GLN A 174 7.47 11.69 -4.77
N LYS A 175 8.75 11.26 -4.61
CA LYS A 175 9.44 10.44 -5.63
C LYS A 175 8.68 9.15 -5.93
N GLY A 176 8.15 8.49 -4.91
CA GLY A 176 7.33 7.29 -5.07
C GLY A 176 6.03 7.57 -5.82
N LEU A 177 5.31 8.65 -5.50
CA LEU A 177 4.08 9.08 -6.16
C LEU A 177 4.33 9.43 -7.63
N ASN A 178 5.40 10.16 -7.93
CA ASN A 178 5.77 10.51 -9.29
C ASN A 178 6.10 9.29 -10.17
N TYR A 179 6.43 8.15 -9.55
CA TYR A 179 6.83 6.94 -10.25
C TYR A 179 5.77 5.84 -10.27
N GLY A 180 4.88 5.80 -9.29
CA GLY A 180 3.92 4.71 -9.16
C GLY A 180 2.78 4.97 -8.17
N TRP A 181 2.26 3.89 -7.64
CA TRP A 181 1.23 3.87 -6.60
C TRP A 181 1.87 3.77 -5.23
N VAL A 182 1.38 4.57 -4.29
CA VAL A 182 1.88 4.59 -2.92
C VAL A 182 0.76 4.21 -1.96
N VAL A 183 1.04 3.30 -1.02
CA VAL A 183 0.14 2.96 0.09
C VAL A 183 0.65 3.61 1.36
N THR A 184 -0.24 4.27 2.09
CA THR A 184 0.05 4.80 3.42
C THR A 184 -0.98 4.35 4.44
N PHE A 185 -0.52 4.20 5.68
CA PHE A 185 -1.36 3.88 6.84
C PHE A 185 -1.32 5.08 7.78
N PRO A 186 -2.30 6.00 7.69
CA PRO A 186 -2.22 7.32 8.31
C PRO A 186 -2.20 7.29 9.84
N GLN A 187 -2.61 6.20 10.46
CA GLN A 187 -2.50 6.01 11.91
C GLN A 187 -1.06 5.75 12.37
N GLY A 188 -0.18 5.25 11.48
CA GLY A 188 1.20 4.87 11.80
C GLY A 188 1.34 3.72 12.80
N THR A 189 0.25 3.03 13.09
CA THR A 189 0.17 1.90 14.02
C THR A 189 -0.91 0.91 13.59
N THR A 190 -0.81 -0.33 14.07
CA THR A 190 -1.86 -1.36 13.89
C THR A 190 -2.93 -1.33 14.98
N THR A 191 -2.88 -0.38 15.90
CA THR A 191 -3.91 -0.21 16.95
C THR A 191 -5.20 0.30 16.31
N ALA A 192 -6.33 -0.31 16.64
CA ALA A 192 -7.62 0.12 16.13
C ALA A 192 -7.96 1.52 16.64
N TYR A 193 -8.60 2.31 15.78
CA TYR A 193 -9.09 3.65 16.11
C TYR A 193 -8.01 4.61 16.66
N ALA A 194 -6.73 4.31 16.42
CA ALA A 194 -5.67 5.26 16.76
C ALA A 194 -5.82 6.54 15.93
N PRO A 195 -5.47 7.70 16.49
CA PRO A 195 -5.60 8.98 15.78
C PRO A 195 -4.82 9.02 14.47
N ILE A 196 -5.41 9.62 13.46
CA ILE A 196 -4.74 9.91 12.18
C ILE A 196 -3.64 10.95 12.40
N ARG A 197 -2.50 10.74 11.79
CA ARG A 197 -1.34 11.65 11.87
C ARG A 197 -1.42 12.70 10.77
N LYS A 198 -1.08 13.96 11.10
CA LYS A 198 -1.09 15.10 10.17
C LYS A 198 -0.18 14.89 8.95
N GLY A 199 0.86 14.05 9.05
CA GLY A 199 1.76 13.74 7.94
C GLY A 199 1.06 13.26 6.67
N THR A 200 -0.02 12.48 6.78
CA THR A 200 -0.80 12.08 5.59
C THR A 200 -1.55 13.26 4.97
N ALA A 201 -2.06 14.20 5.77
CA ALA A 201 -2.70 15.39 5.25
C ALA A 201 -1.70 16.31 4.52
N HIS A 202 -0.49 16.46 5.04
CA HIS A 202 0.59 17.14 4.34
C HIS A 202 0.92 16.48 3.00
N LEU A 203 1.10 15.14 2.98
CA LEU A 203 1.34 14.42 1.74
C LEU A 203 0.25 14.64 0.68
N ILE A 204 -1.01 14.72 1.10
CA ILE A 204 -2.15 15.01 0.21
C ILE A 204 -2.05 16.43 -0.34
N LYS A 205 -1.82 17.45 0.50
CA LYS A 205 -1.74 18.85 0.07
C LYS A 205 -0.55 19.10 -0.85
N ASP A 206 0.61 18.60 -0.48
CA ASP A 206 1.87 18.90 -1.18
C ASP A 206 1.95 18.23 -2.57
N ASN A 207 1.34 17.04 -2.71
CA ASN A 207 1.44 16.24 -3.94
C ASN A 207 0.16 16.23 -4.78
N ASN A 208 -0.97 16.66 -4.25
CA ASN A 208 -2.28 16.61 -4.90
C ASN A 208 -2.55 15.27 -5.65
N PRO A 209 -2.42 14.11 -4.98
CA PRO A 209 -2.60 12.82 -5.60
C PRO A 209 -4.07 12.49 -5.79
N VAL A 210 -4.36 11.51 -6.64
CA VAL A 210 -5.62 10.78 -6.59
C VAL A 210 -5.62 9.96 -5.31
N VAL A 211 -6.48 10.29 -4.36
CA VAL A 211 -6.58 9.57 -3.08
C VAL A 211 -7.62 8.48 -3.18
N VAL A 212 -7.19 7.24 -2.90
CA VAL A 212 -8.07 6.06 -2.90
C VAL A 212 -8.19 5.54 -1.48
N PRO A 213 -9.34 5.76 -0.81
CA PRO A 213 -9.56 5.21 0.52
C PRO A 213 -9.78 3.70 0.46
N VAL A 214 -9.17 2.98 1.40
CA VAL A 214 -9.30 1.53 1.50
C VAL A 214 -9.59 1.14 2.94
N VAL A 215 -10.54 0.24 3.11
CA VAL A 215 -10.86 -0.36 4.42
C VAL A 215 -10.54 -1.83 4.38
N ILE A 216 -9.68 -2.28 5.29
CA ILE A 216 -9.35 -3.69 5.45
C ILE A 216 -9.94 -4.24 6.74
N ASP A 217 -10.43 -5.48 6.68
CA ASP A 217 -10.95 -6.21 7.84
C ASP A 217 -10.56 -7.69 7.82
N GLY A 218 -10.55 -8.33 9.00
CA GLY A 218 -10.30 -9.75 9.17
C GLY A 218 -8.84 -10.12 9.41
N PHE A 219 -7.90 -9.26 9.10
CA PHE A 219 -6.47 -9.57 9.17
C PHE A 219 -5.99 -9.82 10.62
N ARG A 220 -6.46 -9.05 11.60
CA ARG A 220 -6.16 -9.29 13.03
C ARG A 220 -6.72 -10.61 13.54
N ARG A 221 -7.83 -11.08 12.95
CA ARG A 221 -8.43 -12.39 13.29
C ARG A 221 -7.65 -13.54 12.68
N ALA A 222 -7.17 -13.37 11.45
CA ALA A 222 -6.45 -14.41 10.70
C ALA A 222 -4.99 -14.54 11.11
N PHE A 223 -4.32 -13.43 11.42
CA PHE A 223 -2.88 -13.36 11.57
C PHE A 223 -2.47 -12.73 12.92
N ASN A 224 -1.24 -13.02 13.34
CA ASN A 224 -0.60 -12.31 14.44
C ASN A 224 -0.30 -10.84 14.08
N LYS A 225 0.21 -10.06 15.02
CA LYS A 225 0.51 -8.63 14.82
C LYS A 225 1.48 -8.36 13.67
N THR A 226 2.43 -9.26 13.43
CA THR A 226 3.35 -9.11 12.28
C THR A 226 2.66 -9.43 10.94
N GLY A 227 1.61 -10.25 10.93
CA GLY A 227 0.95 -10.72 9.71
C GLY A 227 1.65 -11.92 9.08
N LEU A 228 2.65 -12.52 9.76
CA LEU A 228 3.45 -13.61 9.21
C LEU A 228 3.02 -14.99 9.72
N THR A 229 2.35 -15.07 10.86
CA THR A 229 1.90 -16.33 11.46
C THR A 229 0.38 -16.35 11.53
N TYR A 230 -0.23 -17.50 11.27
CA TYR A 230 -1.68 -17.68 11.44
C TYR A 230 -2.07 -17.68 12.92
N LYS A 231 -3.14 -16.97 13.23
CA LYS A 231 -3.95 -17.20 14.43
C LYS A 231 -5.12 -18.14 14.12
N LYS A 232 -5.77 -17.90 12.96
CA LYS A 232 -6.92 -18.67 12.51
C LYS A 232 -6.92 -18.75 10.99
N ARG A 233 -7.18 -19.94 10.44
CA ARG A 233 -7.43 -20.15 9.01
C ARG A 233 -8.94 -20.05 8.72
N ASN A 234 -9.29 -20.08 7.45
CA ASN A 234 -10.67 -19.99 6.99
C ASN A 234 -11.40 -18.73 7.49
N THR A 235 -10.64 -17.63 7.60
CA THR A 235 -11.14 -16.33 8.01
C THR A 235 -11.52 -15.51 6.78
N ASN A 236 -12.64 -14.79 6.85
CA ASN A 236 -13.01 -13.83 5.83
C ASN A 236 -12.10 -12.59 5.96
N LEU A 237 -11.25 -12.39 4.96
CA LEU A 237 -10.45 -11.20 4.78
C LEU A 237 -11.16 -10.29 3.80
N LYS A 238 -11.36 -9.03 4.15
CA LYS A 238 -12.04 -8.07 3.30
C LYS A 238 -11.13 -6.89 3.00
N VAL A 239 -11.06 -6.52 1.71
CA VAL A 239 -10.42 -5.28 1.25
C VAL A 239 -11.44 -4.53 0.43
N ARG A 240 -11.82 -3.33 0.89
CA ARG A 240 -12.84 -2.51 0.25
C ARG A 240 -12.21 -1.20 -0.21
N PHE A 241 -12.13 -1.05 -1.53
CA PHE A 241 -11.75 0.21 -2.17
C PHE A 241 -12.99 1.11 -2.24
N LYS A 242 -12.84 2.35 -1.83
CA LYS A 242 -13.87 3.37 -2.00
C LYS A 242 -13.58 4.21 -3.24
N GLN A 243 -14.54 5.01 -3.65
CA GLN A 243 -14.40 5.91 -4.78
C GLN A 243 -13.17 6.81 -4.61
N PRO A 244 -12.34 6.96 -5.66
CA PRO A 244 -11.23 7.91 -5.64
C PRO A 244 -11.73 9.33 -5.40
N ILE A 245 -10.96 10.09 -4.63
CA ILE A 245 -11.28 11.49 -4.29
C ILE A 245 -10.06 12.38 -4.54
N TYR A 246 -10.35 13.65 -4.79
CA TYR A 246 -9.37 14.73 -4.84
C TYR A 246 -9.65 15.67 -3.68
N PHE A 247 -8.62 16.14 -3.03
CA PHE A 247 -8.71 17.14 -1.98
C PHE A 247 -8.41 18.51 -2.55
N ASP A 248 -9.09 19.52 -2.02
CA ASP A 248 -8.75 20.89 -2.33
C ASP A 248 -7.43 21.27 -1.66
N LYS A 249 -6.54 21.94 -2.39
CA LYS A 249 -5.25 22.40 -1.86
C LYS A 249 -5.41 23.44 -0.74
N ASP A 250 -6.49 24.21 -0.78
CA ASP A 250 -6.76 25.25 0.21
C ASP A 250 -7.47 24.71 1.45
N GLN A 251 -7.92 23.45 1.42
CA GLN A 251 -8.59 22.80 2.54
C GLN A 251 -7.69 22.75 3.79
N PRO A 252 -8.19 23.11 4.99
CA PRO A 252 -7.44 23.02 6.25
C PRO A 252 -6.95 21.58 6.54
N LEU A 253 -5.77 21.45 7.12
CA LEU A 253 -5.19 20.12 7.45
C LEU A 253 -6.07 19.31 8.40
N GLU A 254 -6.71 19.98 9.36
CA GLU A 254 -7.61 19.37 10.34
C GLU A 254 -8.84 18.76 9.66
N GLU A 255 -9.38 19.42 8.66
CA GLU A 255 -10.51 18.90 7.88
C GLU A 255 -10.09 17.69 7.03
N ILE A 256 -8.90 17.73 6.43
CA ILE A 256 -8.35 16.58 5.70
C ILE A 256 -8.20 15.38 6.66
N VAL A 257 -7.63 15.60 7.85
CA VAL A 257 -7.49 14.55 8.88
C VAL A 257 -8.84 13.99 9.29
N ALA A 258 -9.82 14.84 9.55
CA ALA A 258 -11.18 14.43 9.92
C ALA A 258 -11.85 13.63 8.79
N MET A 259 -11.74 14.10 7.54
CA MET A 259 -12.26 13.38 6.37
C MET A 259 -11.56 12.03 6.19
N VAL A 260 -10.23 11.97 6.26
CA VAL A 260 -9.47 10.73 6.18
C VAL A 260 -9.93 9.74 7.26
N THR A 261 -10.09 10.18 8.51
CA THR A 261 -10.58 9.35 9.61
C THR A 261 -11.93 8.72 9.29
N LYS A 262 -12.85 9.52 8.77
CA LYS A 262 -14.21 9.09 8.41
C LYS A 262 -14.20 8.11 7.23
N ILE A 263 -13.46 8.40 6.16
CA ILE A 263 -13.49 7.59 4.94
C ILE A 263 -12.82 6.24 5.08
N ILE A 264 -11.80 6.10 5.95
CA ILE A 264 -11.19 4.81 6.27
C ILE A 264 -11.83 4.12 7.49
N GLU A 265 -12.97 4.64 7.96
CA GLU A 265 -13.79 4.05 9.05
C GLU A 265 -13.00 3.87 10.36
N GLN A 266 -12.24 4.90 10.75
CA GLN A 266 -11.46 4.89 11.98
C GLN A 266 -11.98 5.88 13.03
N ASN A 267 -13.23 6.33 12.91
CA ASN A 267 -13.94 6.98 14.02
C ASN A 267 -14.12 5.95 15.15
N VAL A 268 -13.88 6.39 16.37
CA VAL A 268 -14.14 5.54 17.55
C VAL A 268 -15.65 5.30 17.62
N PRO A 269 -16.11 4.04 17.61
CA PRO A 269 -17.52 3.74 17.80
C PRO A 269 -18.01 4.23 19.18
N GLU A 270 -19.24 4.71 19.25
CA GLU A 270 -19.83 5.26 20.48
C GLU A 270 -19.70 4.31 21.67
N ASN A 271 -20.04 3.04 21.47
CA ASN A 271 -19.93 2.02 22.52
C ASN A 271 -18.50 1.82 23.06
N ILE A 272 -17.47 2.06 22.22
CA ILE A 272 -16.07 1.98 22.65
C ILE A 272 -15.66 3.30 23.32
N ALA A 273 -16.19 4.44 22.88
CA ALA A 273 -15.92 5.73 23.49
C ALA A 273 -16.48 5.79 24.91
N GLU A 274 -17.70 5.32 25.11
CA GLU A 274 -18.34 5.21 26.44
C GLU A 274 -17.52 4.32 27.38
N TRP A 275 -17.15 3.11 26.91
CA TRP A 275 -16.35 2.19 27.72
C TRP A 275 -14.98 2.78 28.12
N LYS A 276 -14.32 3.56 27.23
CA LYS A 276 -13.05 4.23 27.55
C LYS A 276 -13.24 5.33 28.59
N ALA A 277 -14.29 6.13 28.44
CA ALA A 277 -14.62 7.18 29.42
C ALA A 277 -14.92 6.60 30.80
N GLU A 278 -15.66 5.49 30.86
CA GLU A 278 -15.91 4.77 32.12
C GLU A 278 -14.62 4.22 32.74
N ALA A 279 -13.72 3.65 31.93
CA ALA A 279 -12.45 3.11 32.40
C ALA A 279 -11.49 4.21 32.91
N GLU A 280 -11.50 5.40 32.31
CA GLU A 280 -10.73 6.55 32.76
C GLU A 280 -11.28 7.11 34.08
N ASN A 281 -12.61 7.19 34.25
CA ASN A 281 -13.27 7.62 35.48
C ASN A 281 -13.06 6.66 36.66
N LEU A 282 -12.87 5.35 36.40
CA LEU A 282 -12.57 4.36 37.44
C LEU A 282 -11.12 4.41 37.93
N ASN A 283 -10.23 5.03 37.16
CA ASN A 283 -8.80 5.14 37.47
C ASN A 283 -8.40 6.55 37.99
N SER A 284 -9.33 7.48 38.05
CA SER A 284 -9.20 8.83 38.66
C SER A 284 -9.72 8.83 40.07
#